data_b96e2cc86fca8e82f582180f308606e5
#
_entry.id   b96e2cc86fca8e82f582180f308606e5
#
_cell.length_a   1.000
_cell.length_b   1.000
_cell.length_c   1.000
_cell.angle_alpha   90.00
_cell.angle_beta   90.00
_cell.angle_gamma   90.00
#
_symmetry.space_group_name_H-M   'P 1'
#
loop_
_entity.id
_entity.type
_entity.pdbx_description
1 polymer ?
#
loop_
_entity_poly.entity_id
_entity_poly.type
_entity_poly.pdbx_seq_one_letter_code
_entity_poly.pdbx_strand_id
1 'polypeptide(L)'
;TTVREPPVKILQINASVRREGANSTQLANRVVSRLKSIDPAAQVTVRDLAVNPPPALDEATLDALFTPAAQRSPEQAARVALDDALIAEVQAHDTLVLAVPMYNFGVPAQLKNWIDAIARNGVTFRYTAQGPEGLLKGKTVYVAFARGGRYRDTPADAQTPYLKTILGFLGMTDVRFIFAEGLNMGPEAAARGRADAEADLDAALA
;
A
#
# COMPACT_ATOMS: atom_id res chain seq x y z
N THR A 1 -33.41 -10.80 14.16
CA THR A 1 -32.64 -10.94 12.88
C THR A 1 -31.38 -10.14 13.05
N THR A 2 -30.28 -10.82 13.39
CA THR A 2 -28.95 -10.20 13.50
C THR A 2 -28.54 -9.76 12.08
N VAL A 3 -28.50 -8.46 11.84
CA VAL A 3 -27.95 -7.91 10.59
C VAL A 3 -26.47 -8.26 10.61
N ARG A 4 -26.04 -9.21 9.80
CA ARG A 4 -24.65 -9.58 9.64
C ARG A 4 -23.96 -8.41 8.94
N GLU A 5 -22.94 -7.84 9.55
CA GLU A 5 -22.12 -6.85 8.87
C GLU A 5 -21.55 -7.44 7.57
N PRO A 6 -21.43 -6.62 6.51
CA PRO A 6 -20.84 -7.11 5.26
C PRO A 6 -19.40 -7.57 5.52
N PRO A 7 -18.92 -8.62 4.80
CA PRO A 7 -17.56 -9.11 4.99
C PRO A 7 -16.53 -8.04 4.64
N VAL A 8 -15.47 -7.96 5.44
CA VAL A 8 -14.35 -7.03 5.22
C VAL A 8 -13.69 -7.33 3.86
N LYS A 9 -13.45 -6.29 3.09
CA LYS A 9 -12.74 -6.38 1.80
C LYS A 9 -11.30 -5.94 1.98
N ILE A 10 -10.38 -6.85 1.73
CA ILE A 10 -8.94 -6.68 1.89
C ILE A 10 -8.28 -6.56 0.53
N LEU A 11 -7.53 -5.48 0.29
CA LEU A 11 -6.67 -5.31 -0.87
C LEU A 11 -5.22 -5.53 -0.44
N GLN A 12 -4.61 -6.62 -0.92
CA GLN A 12 -3.19 -6.88 -0.73
C GLN A 12 -2.41 -6.39 -1.95
N ILE A 13 -1.42 -5.51 -1.71
CA ILE A 13 -0.55 -4.95 -2.74
C ILE A 13 0.86 -5.45 -2.54
N ASN A 14 1.35 -6.29 -3.46
CA ASN A 14 2.71 -6.82 -3.46
C ASN A 14 3.62 -5.90 -4.26
N ALA A 15 4.55 -5.22 -3.58
CA ALA A 15 5.43 -4.23 -4.20
C ALA A 15 6.84 -4.77 -4.52
N SER A 16 7.16 -6.01 -4.14
CA SER A 16 8.44 -6.62 -4.49
C SER A 16 8.59 -6.80 -6.00
N VAL A 17 9.79 -6.59 -6.52
CA VAL A 17 10.12 -6.95 -7.91
C VAL A 17 10.23 -8.47 -8.12
N ARG A 18 10.34 -9.24 -7.04
CA ARG A 18 10.34 -10.70 -7.08
C ARG A 18 8.90 -11.20 -7.14
N ARG A 19 8.59 -12.04 -8.12
CA ARG A 19 7.28 -12.70 -8.25
C ARG A 19 7.10 -13.83 -7.26
N GLU A 20 8.21 -14.48 -6.88
CA GLU A 20 8.20 -15.64 -5.97
C GLU A 20 9.19 -15.43 -4.83
N GLY A 21 8.89 -15.97 -3.66
CA GLY A 21 9.80 -16.02 -2.51
C GLY A 21 10.11 -14.67 -1.86
N ALA A 22 9.39 -13.59 -2.18
CA ALA A 22 9.62 -12.29 -1.57
C ALA A 22 9.24 -12.29 -0.09
N ASN A 23 10.17 -11.90 0.79
CA ASN A 23 9.92 -11.83 2.24
C ASN A 23 8.78 -10.89 2.60
N SER A 24 8.65 -9.74 1.91
CA SER A 24 7.56 -8.79 2.16
C SER A 24 6.19 -9.38 1.79
N THR A 25 6.10 -10.13 0.67
CA THR A 25 4.88 -10.82 0.27
C THR A 25 4.50 -11.92 1.27
N GLN A 26 5.48 -12.70 1.75
CA GLN A 26 5.24 -13.71 2.78
C GLN A 26 4.71 -13.08 4.07
N LEU A 27 5.27 -11.95 4.51
CA LEU A 27 4.80 -11.23 5.68
C LEU A 27 3.38 -10.69 5.46
N ALA A 28 3.09 -10.09 4.30
CA ALA A 28 1.73 -9.64 3.96
C ALA A 28 0.72 -10.79 3.94
N ASN A 29 1.11 -11.96 3.42
CA ASN A 29 0.27 -13.16 3.47
C ASN A 29 -0.03 -13.58 4.91
N ARG A 30 0.93 -13.43 5.85
CA ARG A 30 0.70 -13.68 7.28
C ARG A 30 -0.33 -12.71 7.85
N VAL A 31 -0.21 -11.41 7.53
CA VAL A 31 -1.20 -10.38 7.94
C VAL A 31 -2.59 -10.75 7.46
N VAL A 32 -2.73 -11.06 6.16
CA VAL A 32 -4.02 -11.45 5.56
C VAL A 32 -4.57 -12.72 6.20
N SER A 33 -3.73 -13.72 6.46
CA SER A 33 -4.13 -14.95 7.13
C SER A 33 -4.70 -14.69 8.53
N ARG A 34 -4.07 -13.80 9.30
CA ARG A 34 -4.53 -13.41 10.64
C ARG A 34 -5.86 -12.63 10.57
N LEU A 35 -5.99 -11.70 9.62
CA LEU A 35 -7.26 -10.99 9.39
C LEU A 35 -8.39 -11.95 9.02
N LYS A 36 -8.13 -12.94 8.17
CA LYS A 36 -9.11 -13.99 7.83
C LYS A 36 -9.43 -14.92 8.99
N SER A 37 -8.55 -15.10 9.95
CA SER A 37 -8.88 -15.86 11.17
C SER A 37 -9.85 -15.10 12.08
N ILE A 38 -9.84 -13.77 12.03
CA ILE A 38 -10.76 -12.89 12.77
C ILE A 38 -12.11 -12.79 12.03
N ASP A 39 -12.07 -12.54 10.72
CA ASP A 39 -13.25 -12.56 9.83
C ASP A 39 -13.09 -13.61 8.73
N PRO A 40 -13.58 -14.85 8.94
CA PRO A 40 -13.49 -15.92 7.93
C PRO A 40 -14.23 -15.62 6.63
N ALA A 41 -15.15 -14.65 6.62
CA ALA A 41 -15.89 -14.23 5.43
C ALA A 41 -15.14 -13.15 4.64
N ALA A 42 -14.02 -12.60 5.16
CA ALA A 42 -13.24 -11.56 4.49
C ALA A 42 -12.85 -11.95 3.07
N GLN A 43 -13.06 -11.00 2.15
CA GLN A 43 -12.73 -11.15 0.74
C GLN A 43 -11.37 -10.52 0.47
N VAL A 44 -10.49 -11.22 -0.25
CA VAL A 44 -9.14 -10.77 -0.54
C VAL A 44 -8.95 -10.59 -2.04
N THR A 45 -8.54 -9.38 -2.41
CA THR A 45 -8.04 -9.07 -3.76
C THR A 45 -6.53 -8.88 -3.67
N VAL A 46 -5.77 -9.49 -4.57
CA VAL A 46 -4.32 -9.35 -4.64
C VAL A 46 -3.94 -8.58 -5.90
N ARG A 47 -3.18 -7.52 -5.73
CA ARG A 47 -2.51 -6.78 -6.81
C ARG A 47 -1.01 -6.95 -6.71
N ASP A 48 -0.43 -7.61 -7.69
CA ASP A 48 1.02 -7.79 -7.79
C ASP A 48 1.62 -6.78 -8.76
N LEU A 49 2.40 -5.84 -8.22
CA LEU A 49 3.01 -4.76 -9.01
C LEU A 49 4.23 -5.24 -9.82
N ALA A 50 4.74 -6.46 -9.59
CA ALA A 50 5.74 -7.09 -10.45
C ALA A 50 5.13 -7.69 -11.71
N VAL A 51 3.84 -8.06 -11.67
CA VAL A 51 3.11 -8.62 -12.81
C VAL A 51 2.50 -7.52 -13.65
N ASN A 52 1.85 -6.55 -13.00
CA ASN A 52 1.18 -5.43 -13.66
C ASN A 52 1.68 -4.10 -13.05
N PRO A 53 2.92 -3.67 -13.38
CA PRO A 53 3.47 -2.43 -12.85
C PRO A 53 2.71 -1.23 -13.41
N PRO A 54 2.26 -0.29 -12.55
CA PRO A 54 1.69 0.96 -13.03
C PRO A 54 2.75 1.76 -13.80
N PRO A 55 2.38 2.45 -14.90
CA PRO A 55 3.30 3.33 -15.60
C PRO A 55 3.83 4.44 -14.70
N ALA A 56 5.07 4.86 -14.91
CA ALA A 56 5.62 6.02 -14.22
C ALA A 56 4.85 7.30 -14.61
N LEU A 57 4.75 8.23 -13.68
CA LEU A 57 4.22 9.55 -13.93
C LEU A 57 5.20 10.31 -14.84
N ASP A 58 4.70 10.78 -15.98
CA ASP A 58 5.43 11.57 -16.98
C ASP A 58 4.63 12.79 -17.43
N GLU A 59 5.22 13.63 -18.27
CA GLU A 59 4.60 14.86 -18.77
C GLU A 59 3.30 14.55 -19.54
N ALA A 60 3.30 13.51 -20.38
CA ALA A 60 2.11 13.13 -21.15
C ALA A 60 0.95 12.69 -20.23
N THR A 61 1.26 12.03 -19.12
CA THR A 61 0.27 11.67 -18.10
C THR A 61 -0.29 12.92 -17.41
N LEU A 62 0.56 13.88 -17.04
CA LEU A 62 0.11 15.13 -16.43
C LEU A 62 -0.80 15.88 -17.39
N ASP A 63 -0.43 16.00 -18.66
CA ASP A 63 -1.26 16.64 -19.70
C ASP A 63 -2.62 15.94 -19.82
N ALA A 64 -2.65 14.62 -19.83
CA ALA A 64 -3.89 13.85 -19.87
C ALA A 64 -4.79 14.12 -18.65
N LEU A 65 -4.19 14.21 -17.45
CA LEU A 65 -4.92 14.49 -16.22
C LEU A 65 -5.51 15.90 -16.16
N PHE A 66 -4.79 16.90 -16.73
CA PHE A 66 -5.26 18.28 -16.81
C PHE A 66 -6.21 18.54 -17.97
N THR A 67 -6.25 17.64 -18.97
CA THR A 67 -7.19 17.76 -20.10
C THR A 67 -8.60 17.36 -19.66
N PRO A 68 -9.62 18.19 -19.88
CA PRO A 68 -11.01 17.82 -19.61
C PRO A 68 -11.40 16.53 -20.33
N ALA A 69 -12.17 15.67 -19.68
CA ALA A 69 -12.49 14.33 -20.19
C ALA A 69 -13.04 14.33 -21.62
N ALA A 70 -13.91 15.29 -21.96
CA ALA A 70 -14.49 15.44 -23.29
C ALA A 70 -13.50 15.86 -24.38
N GLN A 71 -12.30 16.32 -24.01
CA GLN A 71 -11.27 16.81 -24.93
C GLN A 71 -10.05 15.88 -25.02
N ARG A 72 -10.04 14.79 -24.26
CA ARG A 72 -8.93 13.82 -24.27
C ARG A 72 -8.86 13.07 -25.58
N SER A 73 -7.64 12.88 -26.09
CA SER A 73 -7.40 11.89 -27.13
C SER A 73 -7.71 10.48 -26.63
N PRO A 74 -7.88 9.48 -27.53
CA PRO A 74 -8.04 8.09 -27.13
C PRO A 74 -6.91 7.58 -26.23
N GLU A 75 -5.66 7.97 -26.50
CA GLU A 75 -4.47 7.61 -25.73
C GLU A 75 -4.51 8.24 -24.33
N GLN A 76 -4.86 9.52 -24.24
CA GLN A 76 -5.02 10.21 -22.95
C GLN A 76 -6.15 9.58 -22.12
N ALA A 77 -7.27 9.28 -22.75
CA ALA A 77 -8.39 8.62 -22.06
C ALA A 77 -8.00 7.22 -21.54
N ALA A 78 -7.29 6.43 -22.34
CA ALA A 78 -6.79 5.12 -21.94
C ALA A 78 -5.80 5.21 -20.77
N ARG A 79 -4.88 6.19 -20.79
CA ARG A 79 -3.92 6.40 -19.70
C ARG A 79 -4.61 6.77 -18.40
N VAL A 80 -5.58 7.67 -18.43
CA VAL A 80 -6.33 8.07 -17.23
C VAL A 80 -7.19 6.93 -16.70
N ALA A 81 -7.76 6.10 -17.58
CA ALA A 81 -8.57 4.95 -17.19
C ALA A 81 -7.78 3.90 -16.37
N LEU A 82 -6.46 3.76 -16.60
CA LEU A 82 -5.61 2.89 -15.77
C LEU A 82 -5.55 3.40 -14.32
N ASP A 83 -5.34 4.69 -14.13
CA ASP A 83 -5.30 5.28 -12.79
C ASP A 83 -6.68 5.24 -12.13
N ASP A 84 -7.75 5.51 -12.87
CA ASP A 84 -9.12 5.45 -12.37
C ASP A 84 -9.48 4.04 -11.87
N ALA A 85 -9.02 3.00 -12.56
CA ALA A 85 -9.21 1.62 -12.13
C ALA A 85 -8.48 1.32 -10.81
N LEU A 86 -7.26 1.83 -10.61
CA LEU A 86 -6.51 1.69 -9.37
C LEU A 86 -7.17 2.45 -8.21
N ILE A 87 -7.68 3.64 -8.47
CA ILE A 87 -8.44 4.44 -7.50
C ILE A 87 -9.72 3.70 -7.08
N ALA A 88 -10.51 3.23 -8.04
CA ALA A 88 -11.74 2.48 -7.79
C ALA A 88 -11.47 1.22 -6.96
N GLU A 89 -10.37 0.52 -7.22
CA GLU A 89 -9.96 -0.64 -6.45
C GLU A 89 -9.69 -0.29 -4.98
N VAL A 90 -8.93 0.78 -4.71
CA VAL A 90 -8.69 1.25 -3.34
C VAL A 90 -10.00 1.68 -2.66
N GLN A 91 -10.87 2.40 -3.37
CA GLN A 91 -12.16 2.86 -2.84
C GLN A 91 -13.08 1.69 -2.45
N ALA A 92 -13.02 0.58 -3.19
CA ALA A 92 -13.86 -0.59 -2.98
C ALA A 92 -13.45 -1.48 -1.81
N HIS A 93 -12.30 -1.23 -1.17
CA HIS A 93 -11.76 -2.05 -0.09
C HIS A 93 -11.67 -1.30 1.23
N ASP A 94 -11.91 -2.00 2.34
CA ASP A 94 -11.91 -1.45 3.69
C ASP A 94 -10.53 -1.49 4.33
N THR A 95 -9.75 -2.51 3.99
CA THR A 95 -8.42 -2.76 4.54
C THR A 95 -7.41 -2.92 3.41
N LEU A 96 -6.26 -2.27 3.56
CA LEU A 96 -5.12 -2.43 2.67
C LEU A 96 -3.98 -3.16 3.40
N VAL A 97 -3.32 -4.09 2.72
CA VAL A 97 -2.09 -4.74 3.20
C VAL A 97 -1.00 -4.50 2.16
N LEU A 98 -0.03 -3.65 2.50
CA LEU A 98 1.08 -3.29 1.61
C LEU A 98 2.29 -4.14 1.95
N ALA A 99 2.73 -4.99 1.02
CA ALA A 99 3.98 -5.75 1.11
C ALA A 99 5.13 -4.91 0.57
N VAL A 100 5.98 -4.37 1.45
CA VAL A 100 6.97 -3.34 1.08
C VAL A 100 8.39 -3.80 1.41
N PRO A 101 9.18 -4.22 0.42
CA PRO A 101 10.62 -4.40 0.61
C PRO A 101 11.33 -3.04 0.63
N MET A 102 12.57 -3.01 1.12
CA MET A 102 13.43 -1.85 1.00
C MET A 102 14.44 -2.07 -0.13
N TYR A 103 14.46 -1.14 -1.08
CA TYR A 103 15.46 -1.06 -2.15
C TYR A 103 16.17 0.29 -2.06
N ASN A 104 17.47 0.26 -1.73
CA ASN A 104 18.28 1.47 -1.59
C ASN A 104 17.61 2.52 -0.67
N PHE A 105 17.17 2.08 0.51
CA PHE A 105 16.47 2.87 1.56
C PHE A 105 15.06 3.36 1.18
N GLY A 106 14.60 3.14 -0.04
CA GLY A 106 13.31 3.61 -0.54
C GLY A 106 12.29 2.50 -0.72
N VAL A 107 11.09 2.92 -1.10
CA VAL A 107 10.05 2.01 -1.59
C VAL A 107 10.38 1.60 -3.03
N PRO A 108 9.93 0.41 -3.50
CA PRO A 108 10.07 0.02 -4.89
C PRO A 108 9.46 1.05 -5.85
N ALA A 109 10.07 1.26 -7.01
CA ALA A 109 9.58 2.20 -8.03
C ALA A 109 8.11 1.90 -8.41
N GLN A 110 7.74 0.63 -8.50
CA GLN A 110 6.38 0.21 -8.82
C GLN A 110 5.36 0.67 -7.76
N LEU A 111 5.76 0.67 -6.47
CA LEU A 111 4.90 1.18 -5.40
C LEU A 111 4.79 2.70 -5.48
N LYS A 112 5.87 3.41 -5.78
CA LYS A 112 5.83 4.86 -6.02
C LYS A 112 4.90 5.20 -7.18
N ASN A 113 4.99 4.45 -8.28
CA ASN A 113 4.11 4.64 -9.45
C ASN A 113 2.63 4.38 -9.08
N TRP A 114 2.36 3.35 -8.26
CA TRP A 114 1.01 3.06 -7.78
C TRP A 114 0.48 4.21 -6.89
N ILE A 115 1.31 4.74 -5.99
CA ILE A 115 0.95 5.88 -5.14
C ILE A 115 0.63 7.11 -6.00
N ASP A 116 1.45 7.41 -7.01
CA ASP A 116 1.22 8.53 -7.92
C ASP A 116 -0.08 8.35 -8.71
N ALA A 117 -0.40 7.13 -9.14
CA ALA A 117 -1.61 6.82 -9.88
C ALA A 117 -2.89 7.01 -9.05
N ILE A 118 -2.85 6.70 -7.74
CA ILE A 118 -4.03 6.84 -6.87
C ILE A 118 -4.19 8.23 -6.26
N ALA A 119 -3.16 9.08 -6.32
CA ALA A 119 -3.23 10.44 -5.80
C ALA A 119 -3.87 11.37 -6.85
N ARG A 120 -5.18 11.60 -6.72
CA ARG A 120 -5.97 12.39 -7.67
C ARG A 120 -6.70 13.52 -6.95
N ASN A 121 -6.39 14.78 -7.31
CA ASN A 121 -7.11 15.95 -6.81
C ASN A 121 -8.59 15.90 -7.18
N GLY A 122 -9.46 16.19 -6.21
CA GLY A 122 -10.91 16.13 -6.34
C GLY A 122 -11.50 14.71 -6.23
N VAL A 123 -10.67 13.66 -6.12
CA VAL A 123 -11.12 12.27 -6.06
C VAL A 123 -10.60 11.55 -4.81
N THR A 124 -9.28 11.55 -4.57
CA THR A 124 -8.67 10.89 -3.40
C THR A 124 -8.10 11.87 -2.38
N PHE A 125 -7.95 13.12 -2.75
CA PHE A 125 -7.69 14.26 -1.88
C PHE A 125 -8.26 15.54 -2.52
N ARG A 126 -8.37 16.61 -1.74
CA ARG A 126 -8.73 17.96 -2.23
C ARG A 126 -8.08 19.03 -1.39
N TYR A 127 -7.94 20.23 -1.97
CA TYR A 127 -7.51 21.40 -1.24
C TYR A 127 -8.73 22.15 -0.67
N THR A 128 -8.63 22.55 0.58
CA THR A 128 -9.65 23.36 1.28
C THR A 128 -9.02 24.63 1.84
N ALA A 129 -9.82 25.55 2.34
CA ALA A 129 -9.35 26.77 3.02
C ALA A 129 -8.50 26.44 4.27
N GLN A 130 -8.67 25.25 4.87
CA GLN A 130 -7.94 24.79 6.04
C GLN A 130 -6.71 23.90 5.67
N GLY A 131 -6.43 23.73 4.37
CA GLY A 131 -5.36 22.88 3.85
C GLY A 131 -5.87 21.66 3.09
N PRO A 132 -4.98 20.72 2.77
CA PRO A 132 -5.35 19.50 2.05
C PRO A 132 -6.22 18.58 2.92
N GLU A 133 -7.20 17.96 2.30
CA GLU A 133 -8.08 16.95 2.92
C GLU A 133 -8.01 15.65 2.11
N GLY A 134 -7.65 14.54 2.78
CA GLY A 134 -7.70 13.21 2.18
C GLY A 134 -9.12 12.66 2.15
N LEU A 135 -9.47 11.95 1.07
CA LEU A 135 -10.82 11.45 0.84
C LEU A 135 -10.94 9.92 0.93
N LEU A 136 -9.83 9.19 1.04
CA LEU A 136 -9.80 7.73 1.26
C LEU A 136 -9.92 7.41 2.76
N LYS A 137 -11.03 7.85 3.37
CA LYS A 137 -11.27 7.73 4.81
C LYS A 137 -11.82 6.35 5.21
N GLY A 138 -11.73 6.03 6.51
CA GLY A 138 -12.34 4.83 7.10
C GLY A 138 -11.63 3.53 6.73
N LYS A 139 -10.38 3.60 6.30
CA LYS A 139 -9.58 2.42 5.92
C LYS A 139 -8.50 2.15 6.95
N THR A 140 -8.26 0.87 7.24
CA THR A 140 -7.09 0.40 7.99
C THR A 140 -6.01 -0.05 7.03
N VAL A 141 -4.78 0.40 7.23
CA VAL A 141 -3.64 0.03 6.38
C VAL A 141 -2.59 -0.70 7.20
N TYR A 142 -2.25 -1.91 6.81
CA TYR A 142 -1.12 -2.67 7.34
C TYR A 142 0.05 -2.55 6.36
N VAL A 143 1.20 -2.11 6.86
CA VAL A 143 2.43 -2.02 6.04
C VAL A 143 3.40 -3.08 6.53
N ALA A 144 3.60 -4.11 5.72
CA ALA A 144 4.49 -5.24 5.99
C ALA A 144 5.86 -4.96 5.38
N PHE A 145 6.79 -4.44 6.19
CA PHE A 145 8.16 -4.17 5.78
C PHE A 145 9.05 -5.40 5.87
N ALA A 146 9.82 -5.65 4.81
CA ALA A 146 10.90 -6.63 4.81
C ALA A 146 12.22 -5.94 4.42
N ARG A 147 13.19 -5.95 5.34
CA ARG A 147 14.45 -5.20 5.22
C ARG A 147 15.64 -6.08 5.52
N GLY A 148 16.69 -5.97 4.70
CA GLY A 148 17.93 -6.72 4.89
C GLY A 148 18.71 -6.30 6.13
N GLY A 149 18.78 -5.01 6.42
CA GLY A 149 19.38 -4.42 7.63
C GLY A 149 18.32 -4.07 8.68
N ARG A 150 18.74 -3.32 9.71
CA ARG A 150 17.90 -2.80 10.79
C ARG A 150 17.87 -1.29 10.73
N TYR A 151 16.72 -0.70 10.44
CA TYR A 151 16.57 0.73 10.16
C TYR A 151 15.46 1.40 10.96
N ARG A 152 14.56 0.60 11.57
CA ARG A 152 13.45 1.11 12.40
C ARG A 152 13.97 2.08 13.46
N ASP A 153 13.30 3.23 13.60
CA ASP A 153 13.63 4.29 14.54
C ASP A 153 15.04 4.90 14.38
N THR A 154 15.63 4.77 13.19
CA THR A 154 16.91 5.41 12.83
C THR A 154 16.72 6.46 11.74
N PRO A 155 17.67 7.41 11.56
CA PRO A 155 17.62 8.36 10.45
C PRO A 155 17.65 7.72 9.04
N ALA A 156 18.07 6.45 8.94
CA ALA A 156 18.09 5.70 7.69
C ALA A 156 16.73 5.10 7.32
N ASP A 157 15.72 5.17 8.20
CA ASP A 157 14.35 4.77 7.87
C ASP A 157 13.63 5.85 7.07
N ALA A 158 13.86 5.90 5.78
CA ALA A 158 13.17 6.81 4.88
C ALA A 158 11.75 6.31 4.48
N GLN A 159 11.44 5.03 4.65
CA GLN A 159 10.18 4.44 4.19
C GLN A 159 9.01 4.74 5.13
N THR A 160 9.21 4.60 6.45
CA THR A 160 8.14 4.79 7.44
C THR A 160 7.58 6.21 7.41
N PRO A 161 8.39 7.28 7.50
CA PRO A 161 7.87 8.65 7.45
C PRO A 161 7.25 8.99 6.09
N TYR A 162 7.81 8.49 4.98
CA TYR A 162 7.25 8.69 3.66
C TYR A 162 5.84 8.09 3.53
N LEU A 163 5.68 6.79 3.86
CA LEU A 163 4.38 6.13 3.74
C LEU A 163 3.36 6.71 4.72
N LYS A 164 3.77 7.04 5.94
CA LYS A 164 2.88 7.70 6.91
C LYS A 164 2.38 9.04 6.37
N THR A 165 3.25 9.83 5.75
CA THR A 165 2.90 11.14 5.18
C THR A 165 1.93 11.00 4.02
N ILE A 166 2.25 10.17 3.02
CA ILE A 166 1.41 10.07 1.81
C ILE A 166 0.07 9.38 2.06
N LEU A 167 0.04 8.32 2.88
CA LEU A 167 -1.20 7.64 3.24
C LEU A 167 -2.11 8.57 4.04
N GLY A 168 -1.56 9.32 5.01
CA GLY A 168 -2.29 10.34 5.76
C GLY A 168 -2.81 11.47 4.89
N PHE A 169 -2.01 11.95 3.92
CA PHE A 169 -2.43 12.94 2.93
C PHE A 169 -3.64 12.47 2.12
N LEU A 170 -3.70 11.19 1.78
CA LEU A 170 -4.83 10.59 1.06
C LEU A 170 -6.04 10.28 1.98
N GLY A 171 -5.91 10.45 3.31
CA GLY A 171 -6.99 10.24 4.28
C GLY A 171 -6.94 8.89 5.02
N MET A 172 -5.94 8.06 4.74
CA MET A 172 -5.71 6.79 5.42
C MET A 172 -4.84 7.02 6.65
N THR A 173 -5.44 7.28 7.79
CA THR A 173 -4.75 7.67 9.04
C THR A 173 -4.54 6.51 10.02
N ASP A 174 -5.31 5.42 9.93
CA ASP A 174 -5.07 4.19 10.69
C ASP A 174 -4.05 3.32 9.95
N VAL A 175 -2.76 3.62 10.15
CA VAL A 175 -1.65 2.90 9.52
C VAL A 175 -0.85 2.15 10.57
N ARG A 176 -0.74 0.84 10.40
CA ARG A 176 -0.08 -0.10 11.30
C ARG A 176 1.13 -0.71 10.62
N PHE A 177 2.31 -0.46 11.19
CA PHE A 177 3.58 -0.91 10.62
C PHE A 177 4.06 -2.20 11.27
N ILE A 178 4.49 -3.16 10.45
CA ILE A 178 5.01 -4.48 10.86
C ILE A 178 6.39 -4.63 10.22
N PHE A 179 7.42 -4.87 11.03
CA PHE A 179 8.81 -4.83 10.60
C PHE A 179 9.47 -6.20 10.71
N ALA A 180 9.85 -6.79 9.56
CA ALA A 180 10.80 -7.90 9.50
C ALA A 180 12.16 -7.35 9.05
N GLU A 181 13.06 -7.12 9.98
CA GLU A 181 14.37 -6.50 9.75
C GLU A 181 15.54 -7.46 10.01
N GLY A 182 16.74 -7.11 9.50
CA GLY A 182 17.93 -7.92 9.68
C GLY A 182 17.92 -9.21 8.86
N LEU A 183 17.10 -9.29 7.80
CA LEU A 183 16.89 -10.52 7.04
C LEU A 183 18.14 -10.97 6.25
N ASN A 184 19.10 -10.06 6.00
CA ASN A 184 20.37 -10.35 5.33
C ASN A 184 21.57 -10.31 6.30
N MET A 185 21.34 -10.29 7.62
CA MET A 185 22.39 -10.21 8.64
C MET A 185 22.70 -11.58 9.28
N GLY A 186 22.42 -12.66 8.57
CA GLY A 186 22.63 -14.03 9.03
C GLY A 186 21.38 -14.70 9.58
N PRO A 187 21.40 -16.04 9.75
CA PRO A 187 20.20 -16.81 10.08
C PRO A 187 19.55 -16.42 11.41
N GLU A 188 20.37 -16.14 12.43
CA GLU A 188 19.91 -15.77 13.77
C GLU A 188 19.23 -14.40 13.77
N ALA A 189 19.84 -13.41 13.10
CA ALA A 189 19.25 -12.07 12.93
C ALA A 189 17.94 -12.12 12.15
N ALA A 190 17.89 -12.93 11.07
CA ALA A 190 16.69 -13.12 10.28
C ALA A 190 15.56 -13.80 11.08
N ALA A 191 15.88 -14.81 11.90
CA ALA A 191 14.90 -15.46 12.78
C ALA A 191 14.32 -14.46 13.78
N ARG A 192 15.18 -13.64 14.41
CA ARG A 192 14.76 -12.58 15.33
C ARG A 192 13.87 -11.55 14.62
N GLY A 193 14.27 -11.08 13.43
CA GLY A 193 13.47 -10.12 12.65
C GLY A 193 12.07 -10.65 12.30
N ARG A 194 11.93 -11.95 12.03
CA ARG A 194 10.61 -12.57 11.82
C ARG A 194 9.80 -12.67 13.11
N ALA A 195 10.44 -12.95 14.23
CA ALA A 195 9.77 -12.98 15.55
C ALA A 195 9.30 -11.59 15.97
N ASP A 196 10.11 -10.56 15.73
CA ASP A 196 9.74 -9.15 15.97
C ASP A 196 8.52 -8.77 15.11
N ALA A 197 8.47 -9.19 13.85
CA ALA A 197 7.32 -8.95 12.96
C ALA A 197 6.03 -9.65 13.44
N GLU A 198 6.10 -10.86 14.00
CA GLU A 198 4.94 -11.52 14.59
C GLU A 198 4.44 -10.76 15.83
N ALA A 199 5.35 -10.24 16.68
CA ALA A 199 4.98 -9.41 17.82
C ALA A 199 4.33 -8.09 17.40
N ASP A 200 4.86 -7.42 16.36
CA ASP A 200 4.23 -6.23 15.77
C ASP A 200 2.82 -6.55 15.23
N LEU A 201 2.65 -7.70 14.58
CA LEU A 201 1.36 -8.14 14.04
C LEU A 201 0.36 -8.41 15.15
N ASP A 202 0.77 -9.09 16.23
CA ASP A 202 -0.09 -9.32 17.40
C ASP A 202 -0.54 -7.99 18.02
N ALA A 203 0.38 -7.04 18.19
CA ALA A 203 0.07 -5.71 18.70
C ALA A 203 -0.84 -4.91 17.75
N ALA A 204 -0.68 -5.07 16.43
CA ALA A 204 -1.49 -4.38 15.43
C ALA A 204 -2.94 -4.91 15.35
N LEU A 205 -3.19 -6.13 15.82
CA LEU A 205 -4.50 -6.79 15.81
C LEU A 205 -5.22 -6.79 17.17
N ALA A 206 -4.52 -6.34 18.23
CA ALA A 206 -5.10 -6.21 19.58
C ALA A 206 -6.03 -4.98 19.64
#